data_cd94f420694b0f3fdb2727899cdfc2e3
#
_entry.id   cd94f420694b0f3fdb2727899cdfc2e3
#
_cell.length_a   1.000
_cell.length_b   1.000
_cell.length_c   1.000
_cell.angle_alpha   90.00
_cell.angle_beta   90.00
_cell.angle_gamma   90.00
#
_symmetry.space_group_name_H-M   'P 1'
#
loop_
_entity.id
_entity.type
_entity.pdbx_description
1 polymer ?
#
loop_
_entity_poly.entity_id
_entity_poly.type
_entity_poly.pdbx_seq_one_letter_code
_entity_poly.pdbx_strand_id
1 'polypeptide(L)'
;MKTKTIILAVAAFCCLAVLGAAESAALAGASVRITCKDGKSETRHVPLVCQPDGAWRFELRTIDMPDDLVRVTLVNDAAVRRRGDPGWWMIDDGRWGEFTRDDGKPASSPRMRMPFFGMKTGDGKAWFAIVKGMRLECTDAVTVKDGVYTLAVTLNVAGIGFRPYENWVVDFYELEGDNASYSGMGRLYRNWQLERGAVRPLRERVKGNDALAYAADSIFLRCKFGRCDRTKTTKEDWLKAMPPVLVEHTFEDFKDIMRRCREIGIDKAEMCMVGFQPGGHDGPFPDLFPADERFGGEKGMRDAIAYGKSLGYRMNCHINQNNFYLNAKRWNLADVAKDSKGEPLKYTVYPGGQVYRSCFEVCCNRYVDKDIADMKDLGLNGIFHVDVTSATVPAVCHDPMHPNNRARMAEWQIKVGEKARAAFGGFSSECGIDHVAPILDNALYVSCYPGWHSKKTDIVDGYFPIWHVVYSGIIMSNPFYATIDASCPRDSGSGKTDAVRGSEAVTTYLDTPERRTLKVFELNGRPMFYYTDYKDLAPIKRMYDRWQTLKHLQFEYLEDNAEIAPDVFRSIYSNGQEVVCNYRDTPFEYRGRNVEPFSYGLFGAR
;
A
#
# COMPACT_ATOMS: atom_id res chain seq x y z
N MET A 1 -32.20 -36.47 -4.33
CA MET A 1 -31.29 -35.33 -4.40
C MET A 1 -31.49 -34.65 -5.76
N LYS A 2 -32.21 -33.53 -5.80
CA LYS A 2 -32.50 -32.81 -7.02
C LYS A 2 -31.33 -31.85 -7.32
N THR A 3 -30.60 -32.11 -8.37
CA THR A 3 -29.56 -31.23 -8.90
C THR A 3 -30.24 -29.92 -9.32
N LYS A 4 -30.06 -28.86 -8.53
CA LYS A 4 -30.52 -27.52 -8.95
C LYS A 4 -29.62 -27.05 -10.09
N THR A 5 -30.19 -27.02 -11.27
CA THR A 5 -29.58 -26.38 -12.44
C THR A 5 -29.37 -24.91 -12.11
N ILE A 6 -28.12 -24.47 -12.10
CA ILE A 6 -27.76 -23.06 -11.85
C ILE A 6 -28.26 -22.26 -13.04
N ILE A 7 -29.35 -21.54 -12.87
CA ILE A 7 -29.84 -20.57 -13.86
C ILE A 7 -29.14 -19.26 -13.52
N LEU A 8 -28.04 -18.93 -14.23
CA LEU A 8 -27.56 -17.55 -14.29
C LEU A 8 -28.60 -16.76 -15.08
N ALA A 9 -29.51 -16.11 -14.37
CA ALA A 9 -30.45 -15.19 -14.99
C ALA A 9 -29.68 -13.90 -15.37
N VAL A 10 -29.14 -13.86 -16.58
CA VAL A 10 -28.73 -12.62 -17.21
C VAL A 10 -30.01 -11.91 -17.60
N ALA A 11 -30.38 -10.85 -16.88
CA ALA A 11 -31.50 -9.99 -17.24
C ALA A 11 -31.13 -9.25 -18.54
N ALA A 12 -31.54 -9.79 -19.65
CA ALA A 12 -31.44 -9.13 -20.94
C ALA A 12 -32.50 -7.98 -20.98
N PHE A 13 -32.10 -6.78 -20.55
CA PHE A 13 -32.82 -5.56 -20.91
C PHE A 13 -32.30 -5.13 -22.28
N CYS A 14 -33.15 -5.29 -23.29
CA CYS A 14 -32.93 -4.73 -24.61
C CYS A 14 -32.90 -3.19 -24.53
N CYS A 15 -31.71 -2.59 -24.53
CA CYS A 15 -31.55 -1.21 -24.95
C CYS A 15 -31.34 -1.18 -26.47
N LEU A 16 -32.39 -0.88 -27.20
CA LEU A 16 -32.32 -0.36 -28.56
C LEU A 16 -31.78 1.08 -28.47
N ALA A 17 -30.51 1.26 -28.68
CA ALA A 17 -29.89 2.45 -29.27
C ALA A 17 -28.38 2.25 -29.38
N VAL A 18 -27.91 2.42 -30.57
CA VAL A 18 -26.63 2.94 -31.04
C VAL A 18 -25.99 2.03 -32.07
N LEU A 19 -26.25 2.34 -33.29
CA LEU A 19 -25.42 2.07 -34.45
C LEU A 19 -24.07 2.80 -34.25
N GLY A 20 -23.02 2.02 -33.94
CA GLY A 20 -21.66 2.54 -33.77
C GLY A 20 -20.69 1.57 -33.08
N ALA A 21 -21.09 0.34 -32.78
CA ALA A 21 -20.30 -0.58 -31.97
C ALA A 21 -19.89 -1.86 -32.74
N ALA A 22 -19.15 -1.72 -33.83
CA ALA A 22 -18.63 -2.89 -34.54
C ALA A 22 -17.21 -3.33 -34.07
N GLU A 23 -16.55 -2.61 -33.17
CA GLU A 23 -15.17 -2.90 -32.72
C GLU A 23 -15.00 -3.25 -31.23
N SER A 24 -16.00 -3.10 -30.36
CA SER A 24 -15.88 -3.42 -28.93
C SER A 24 -16.23 -4.88 -28.56
N ALA A 25 -16.29 -5.78 -29.54
CA ALA A 25 -16.69 -7.18 -29.32
C ALA A 25 -15.77 -7.97 -28.39
N ALA A 26 -14.51 -7.53 -28.23
CA ALA A 26 -13.50 -8.28 -27.45
C ALA A 26 -13.76 -8.30 -25.95
N LEU A 27 -14.36 -7.24 -25.37
CA LEU A 27 -14.68 -7.17 -23.93
C LEU A 27 -16.09 -7.71 -23.60
N ALA A 28 -16.92 -7.97 -24.60
CA ALA A 28 -18.33 -8.32 -24.40
C ALA A 28 -18.59 -9.75 -23.89
N GLY A 29 -17.55 -10.58 -23.81
CA GLY A 29 -17.63 -11.97 -23.38
C GLY A 29 -16.59 -12.34 -22.35
N ALA A 30 -16.89 -13.37 -21.55
CA ALA A 30 -15.96 -13.92 -20.59
C ALA A 30 -16.21 -15.40 -20.30
N SER A 31 -15.16 -16.14 -20.00
CA SER A 31 -15.24 -17.49 -19.45
C SER A 31 -15.27 -17.45 -17.92
N VAL A 32 -16.26 -18.11 -17.33
CA VAL A 32 -16.47 -18.21 -15.89
C VAL A 32 -16.31 -19.65 -15.45
N ARG A 33 -15.33 -19.93 -14.60
CA ARG A 33 -15.11 -21.27 -14.03
C ARG A 33 -15.52 -21.27 -12.57
N ILE A 34 -16.53 -22.06 -12.23
CA ILE A 34 -17.05 -22.25 -10.89
C ILE A 34 -16.49 -23.57 -10.33
N THR A 35 -15.93 -23.55 -9.13
CA THR A 35 -15.41 -24.74 -8.43
C THR A 35 -16.10 -24.89 -7.09
N CYS A 36 -16.63 -26.10 -6.82
CA CYS A 36 -17.35 -26.47 -5.59
C CYS A 36 -16.52 -27.36 -4.66
N LYS A 37 -16.99 -27.60 -3.44
CA LYS A 37 -16.29 -28.37 -2.38
C LYS A 37 -16.02 -29.84 -2.76
N ASP A 38 -16.83 -30.43 -3.64
CA ASP A 38 -16.61 -31.79 -4.15
C ASP A 38 -15.47 -31.88 -5.19
N GLY A 39 -14.81 -30.75 -5.47
CA GLY A 39 -13.72 -30.63 -6.43
C GLY A 39 -14.19 -30.50 -7.89
N LYS A 40 -15.48 -30.61 -8.16
CA LYS A 40 -16.01 -30.42 -9.50
C LYS A 40 -15.89 -28.94 -9.92
N SER A 41 -15.57 -28.77 -11.18
CA SER A 41 -15.51 -27.45 -11.80
C SER A 41 -16.35 -27.44 -13.06
N GLU A 42 -17.11 -26.40 -13.24
CA GLU A 42 -17.85 -26.11 -14.46
C GLU A 42 -17.34 -24.81 -15.08
N THR A 43 -17.12 -24.81 -16.40
CA THR A 43 -16.76 -23.60 -17.14
C THR A 43 -17.88 -23.24 -18.09
N ARG A 44 -18.29 -22.00 -18.08
CA ARG A 44 -19.31 -21.44 -19.00
C ARG A 44 -18.77 -20.16 -19.62
N HIS A 45 -19.12 -19.93 -20.86
CA HIS A 45 -18.96 -18.62 -21.50
C HIS A 45 -20.22 -17.80 -21.27
N VAL A 46 -20.03 -16.54 -20.86
CA VAL A 46 -21.14 -15.63 -20.54
C VAL A 46 -20.95 -14.29 -21.25
N PRO A 47 -22.02 -13.67 -21.75
CA PRO A 47 -21.97 -12.29 -22.21
C PRO A 47 -21.84 -11.35 -21.02
N LEU A 48 -21.11 -10.25 -21.21
CA LEU A 48 -21.06 -9.13 -20.27
C LEU A 48 -22.10 -8.08 -20.65
N VAL A 49 -22.52 -7.28 -19.67
CA VAL A 49 -23.57 -6.28 -19.83
C VAL A 49 -22.95 -4.89 -19.96
N CYS A 50 -23.17 -4.23 -21.09
CA CYS A 50 -22.71 -2.86 -21.27
C CYS A 50 -23.45 -1.92 -20.30
N GLN A 51 -22.69 -1.11 -19.58
CA GLN A 51 -23.18 -0.14 -18.60
C GLN A 51 -23.29 1.25 -19.23
N PRO A 52 -24.08 2.19 -18.64
CA PRO A 52 -24.21 3.55 -19.16
C PRO A 52 -22.90 4.34 -19.24
N ASP A 53 -21.90 3.99 -18.43
CA ASP A 53 -20.55 4.58 -18.43
C ASP A 53 -19.59 3.92 -19.43
N GLY A 54 -20.10 3.01 -20.27
CA GLY A 54 -19.32 2.28 -21.27
C GLY A 54 -18.59 1.05 -20.76
N ALA A 55 -18.68 0.74 -19.47
CA ALA A 55 -18.07 -0.47 -18.93
C ALA A 55 -18.81 -1.75 -19.37
N TRP A 56 -18.06 -2.83 -19.57
CA TRP A 56 -18.61 -4.17 -19.73
C TRP A 56 -18.60 -4.89 -18.38
N ARG A 57 -19.80 -5.13 -17.81
CA ARG A 57 -19.96 -5.68 -16.47
C ARG A 57 -20.17 -7.18 -16.45
N PHE A 58 -19.38 -7.85 -15.62
CA PHE A 58 -19.70 -9.14 -15.06
C PHE A 58 -20.30 -8.95 -13.65
N GLU A 59 -21.41 -9.65 -13.37
CA GLU A 59 -21.99 -9.69 -12.03
C GLU A 59 -22.43 -11.11 -11.67
N LEU A 60 -21.96 -11.60 -10.53
CA LEU A 60 -22.45 -12.81 -9.88
C LEU A 60 -23.12 -12.41 -8.55
N ARG A 61 -24.45 -12.52 -8.53
CA ARG A 61 -25.21 -12.13 -7.34
C ARG A 61 -25.04 -13.17 -6.23
N THR A 62 -25.00 -12.73 -4.98
CA THR A 62 -24.87 -13.61 -3.81
C THR A 62 -25.94 -14.69 -3.76
N ILE A 63 -27.18 -14.38 -4.21
CA ILE A 63 -28.30 -15.32 -4.26
C ILE A 63 -28.09 -16.45 -5.28
N ASP A 64 -27.27 -16.23 -6.28
CA ASP A 64 -26.97 -17.19 -7.34
C ASP A 64 -25.70 -18.03 -7.01
N MET A 65 -24.99 -17.71 -5.95
CA MET A 65 -23.81 -18.43 -5.51
C MET A 65 -24.20 -19.75 -4.81
N PRO A 66 -23.62 -20.90 -5.23
CA PRO A 66 -23.87 -22.18 -4.55
C PRO A 66 -23.40 -22.16 -3.09
N ASP A 67 -24.12 -22.86 -2.20
CA ASP A 67 -23.74 -22.96 -0.78
C ASP A 67 -22.40 -23.71 -0.57
N ASP A 68 -21.99 -24.53 -1.52
CA ASP A 68 -20.74 -25.28 -1.53
C ASP A 68 -19.66 -24.65 -2.44
N LEU A 69 -19.84 -23.39 -2.82
CA LEU A 69 -18.87 -22.64 -3.63
C LEU A 69 -17.50 -22.56 -2.93
N VAL A 70 -16.45 -22.83 -3.67
CA VAL A 70 -15.05 -22.70 -3.24
C VAL A 70 -14.41 -21.45 -3.87
N ARG A 71 -14.57 -21.32 -5.20
CA ARG A 71 -14.02 -20.20 -5.95
C ARG A 71 -14.71 -20.02 -7.29
N VAL A 72 -14.64 -18.81 -7.80
CA VAL A 72 -15.05 -18.46 -9.17
C VAL A 72 -13.88 -17.76 -9.85
N THR A 73 -13.49 -18.24 -11.01
CA THR A 73 -12.44 -17.61 -11.83
C THR A 73 -13.07 -17.01 -13.08
N LEU A 74 -12.81 -15.74 -13.33
CA LEU A 74 -13.27 -14.98 -14.48
C LEU A 74 -12.10 -14.65 -15.39
N VAL A 75 -12.24 -14.94 -16.68
CA VAL A 75 -11.30 -14.59 -17.75
C VAL A 75 -12.10 -13.90 -18.83
N ASN A 76 -11.85 -12.59 -19.05
CA ASN A 76 -12.42 -11.88 -20.18
C ASN A 76 -11.79 -12.40 -21.50
N ASP A 77 -12.55 -12.40 -22.59
CA ASP A 77 -12.06 -12.92 -23.89
C ASP A 77 -10.82 -12.14 -24.38
N ALA A 78 -10.75 -10.83 -24.10
CA ALA A 78 -9.58 -9.99 -24.41
C ALA A 78 -8.35 -10.27 -23.52
N ALA A 79 -8.52 -11.04 -22.44
CA ALA A 79 -7.45 -11.35 -21.49
C ALA A 79 -6.59 -12.57 -21.87
N VAL A 80 -6.85 -13.15 -23.05
CA VAL A 80 -6.06 -14.25 -23.60
C VAL A 80 -5.19 -13.73 -24.75
N ARG A 81 -3.86 -13.86 -24.60
CA ARG A 81 -2.88 -13.38 -25.57
C ARG A 81 -1.89 -14.50 -25.92
N ARG A 82 -1.16 -14.32 -27.01
CA ARG A 82 -0.15 -15.27 -27.46
C ARG A 82 1.23 -14.66 -27.42
N ARG A 83 2.23 -15.50 -27.29
CA ARG A 83 3.62 -15.10 -27.45
C ARG A 83 3.80 -14.37 -28.80
N GLY A 84 4.46 -13.21 -28.73
CA GLY A 84 4.69 -12.34 -29.88
C GLY A 84 3.57 -11.32 -30.14
N ASP A 85 2.44 -11.40 -29.44
CA ASP A 85 1.44 -10.34 -29.48
C ASP A 85 2.03 -9.03 -28.97
N PRO A 86 1.65 -7.88 -29.54
CA PRO A 86 2.10 -6.58 -29.03
C PRO A 86 1.42 -6.24 -27.71
N GLY A 87 2.09 -5.42 -26.87
CA GLY A 87 1.57 -4.92 -25.61
C GLY A 87 2.11 -5.62 -24.38
N TRP A 88 1.39 -5.47 -23.26
CA TRP A 88 1.78 -5.98 -21.95
C TRP A 88 0.55 -6.20 -21.06
N TRP A 89 0.72 -7.02 -20.05
CA TRP A 89 -0.25 -7.22 -18.96
C TRP A 89 0.23 -6.54 -17.69
N MET A 90 -0.72 -6.14 -16.82
CA MET A 90 -0.46 -5.58 -15.50
C MET A 90 -1.44 -6.16 -14.48
N ILE A 91 -0.93 -6.53 -13.30
CA ILE A 91 -1.71 -6.92 -12.13
C ILE A 91 -1.76 -5.81 -11.06
N ASP A 92 -2.54 -6.04 -10.04
CA ASP A 92 -2.99 -5.11 -9.00
C ASP A 92 -1.90 -4.26 -8.31
N ASP A 93 -0.69 -4.77 -8.22
CA ASP A 93 0.43 -4.10 -7.55
C ASP A 93 1.39 -3.35 -8.50
N GLY A 94 1.04 -3.30 -9.78
CA GLY A 94 1.84 -2.65 -10.82
C GLY A 94 2.88 -3.55 -11.47
N ARG A 95 3.00 -4.84 -11.10
CA ARG A 95 3.83 -5.77 -11.85
C ARG A 95 3.28 -5.94 -13.26
N TRP A 96 4.18 -5.90 -14.24
CA TRP A 96 3.82 -6.05 -15.64
C TRP A 96 4.81 -6.94 -16.38
N GLY A 97 4.41 -7.45 -17.54
CA GLY A 97 5.28 -8.20 -18.45
C GLY A 97 4.73 -8.22 -19.87
N GLU A 98 5.62 -8.37 -20.83
CA GLU A 98 5.30 -8.56 -22.24
C GLU A 98 4.99 -10.02 -22.56
N PHE A 99 4.40 -10.25 -23.72
CA PHE A 99 4.02 -11.60 -24.20
C PHE A 99 5.18 -12.28 -24.92
N THR A 100 6.30 -12.52 -24.22
CA THR A 100 7.57 -12.95 -24.84
C THR A 100 7.99 -14.38 -24.47
N ARG A 101 7.34 -15.04 -23.50
CA ARG A 101 7.71 -16.37 -22.98
C ARG A 101 6.76 -17.45 -23.48
N ASP A 102 7.26 -18.69 -23.56
CA ASP A 102 6.44 -19.88 -23.83
C ASP A 102 5.82 -20.43 -22.55
N ASP A 103 6.59 -20.46 -21.47
CA ASP A 103 6.21 -20.95 -20.15
C ASP A 103 6.82 -20.09 -19.05
N GLY A 104 6.31 -20.21 -17.84
CA GLY A 104 6.88 -19.52 -16.69
C GLY A 104 6.03 -19.64 -15.42
N LYS A 105 6.65 -19.30 -14.29
CA LYS A 105 5.92 -19.27 -13.02
C LYS A 105 4.89 -18.15 -13.05
N PRO A 106 3.63 -18.42 -12.65
CA PRO A 106 2.58 -17.41 -12.61
C PRO A 106 2.98 -16.17 -11.82
N ALA A 107 2.62 -15.00 -12.33
CA ALA A 107 2.59 -13.78 -11.56
C ALA A 107 1.21 -13.65 -10.90
N SER A 108 1.16 -13.59 -9.57
CA SER A 108 -0.12 -13.49 -8.84
C SER A 108 0.05 -12.75 -7.53
N SER A 109 -1.02 -12.14 -7.07
CA SER A 109 -1.13 -11.56 -5.73
C SER A 109 -2.01 -12.44 -4.85
N PRO A 110 -1.61 -12.78 -3.64
CA PRO A 110 -2.43 -13.58 -2.73
C PRO A 110 -3.69 -12.85 -2.26
N ARG A 111 -3.69 -11.52 -2.37
CA ARG A 111 -4.80 -10.59 -2.18
C ARG A 111 -4.50 -9.31 -2.96
N MET A 112 -5.49 -8.76 -3.62
CA MET A 112 -5.33 -7.52 -4.37
C MET A 112 -5.07 -6.34 -3.45
N ARG A 113 -4.04 -5.56 -3.77
CA ARG A 113 -3.73 -4.30 -3.07
C ARG A 113 -4.67 -3.19 -3.50
N MET A 114 -4.79 -3.04 -4.79
CA MET A 114 -5.78 -2.20 -5.46
C MET A 114 -6.62 -3.13 -6.35
N PRO A 115 -7.95 -3.08 -6.27
CA PRO A 115 -8.79 -4.09 -6.90
C PRO A 115 -8.94 -3.87 -8.41
N PHE A 116 -7.84 -3.90 -9.14
CA PHE A 116 -7.81 -3.71 -10.59
C PHE A 116 -6.70 -4.52 -11.28
N PHE A 117 -6.81 -4.67 -12.59
CA PHE A 117 -5.83 -5.27 -13.48
C PHE A 117 -6.11 -4.83 -14.92
N GLY A 118 -5.16 -5.06 -15.85
CA GLY A 118 -5.38 -4.64 -17.23
C GLY A 118 -4.34 -5.12 -18.21
N MET A 119 -4.57 -4.82 -19.49
CA MET A 119 -3.65 -5.11 -20.58
C MET A 119 -3.61 -3.97 -21.59
N LYS A 120 -2.42 -3.68 -22.11
CA LYS A 120 -2.25 -2.98 -23.37
C LYS A 120 -2.18 -4.01 -24.47
N THR A 121 -2.97 -3.83 -25.53
CA THR A 121 -3.12 -4.84 -26.58
C THR A 121 -2.40 -4.46 -27.89
N GLY A 122 -1.61 -3.39 -27.90
CA GLY A 122 -1.01 -2.82 -29.10
C GLY A 122 -1.93 -1.76 -29.74
N ASP A 123 -1.50 -1.17 -30.85
CA ASP A 123 -2.28 -0.24 -31.69
C ASP A 123 -2.97 0.94 -30.95
N GLY A 124 -2.36 1.43 -29.85
CA GLY A 124 -2.94 2.49 -29.03
C GLY A 124 -4.21 2.08 -28.28
N LYS A 125 -4.44 0.77 -28.11
CA LYS A 125 -5.58 0.23 -27.37
C LYS A 125 -5.13 -0.50 -26.10
N ALA A 126 -5.93 -0.38 -25.05
CA ALA A 126 -5.79 -1.11 -23.81
C ALA A 126 -7.18 -1.39 -23.22
N TRP A 127 -7.25 -2.29 -22.27
CA TRP A 127 -8.41 -2.45 -21.41
C TRP A 127 -7.98 -2.51 -19.94
N PHE A 128 -8.90 -2.15 -19.07
CA PHE A 128 -8.70 -2.07 -17.64
C PHE A 128 -9.91 -2.58 -16.89
N ALA A 129 -9.72 -3.37 -15.86
CA ALA A 129 -10.81 -3.93 -15.06
C ALA A 129 -10.74 -3.47 -13.62
N ILE A 130 -11.91 -3.15 -13.04
CA ILE A 130 -12.08 -2.80 -11.62
C ILE A 130 -12.97 -3.85 -10.97
N VAL A 131 -12.48 -4.46 -9.89
CA VAL A 131 -13.28 -5.35 -9.04
C VAL A 131 -14.03 -4.48 -8.01
N LYS A 132 -15.33 -4.36 -8.17
CA LYS A 132 -16.18 -3.45 -7.37
C LYS A 132 -16.85 -4.13 -6.17
N GLY A 133 -17.09 -5.43 -6.22
CA GLY A 133 -17.66 -6.21 -5.14
C GLY A 133 -16.77 -7.37 -4.69
N MET A 134 -16.87 -7.81 -3.46
CA MET A 134 -16.07 -8.88 -2.85
C MET A 134 -14.55 -8.67 -2.98
N ARG A 135 -14.11 -7.43 -3.12
CA ARG A 135 -12.73 -7.06 -3.46
C ARG A 135 -11.65 -7.64 -2.54
N LEU A 136 -11.97 -7.81 -1.26
CA LEU A 136 -11.04 -8.34 -0.26
C LEU A 136 -10.87 -9.86 -0.33
N GLU A 137 -11.69 -10.53 -1.11
CA GLU A 137 -11.65 -11.98 -1.32
C GLU A 137 -11.08 -12.36 -2.69
N CYS A 138 -10.69 -11.36 -3.49
CA CYS A 138 -10.19 -11.58 -4.84
C CYS A 138 -8.67 -11.68 -4.90
N THR A 139 -8.23 -12.43 -5.90
CA THR A 139 -6.83 -12.52 -6.35
C THR A 139 -6.80 -12.37 -7.86
N ASP A 140 -5.72 -11.78 -8.38
CA ASP A 140 -5.44 -11.80 -9.81
C ASP A 140 -4.22 -12.68 -10.11
N ALA A 141 -4.13 -13.17 -11.33
CA ALA A 141 -3.00 -13.94 -11.78
C ALA A 141 -2.82 -13.90 -13.30
N VAL A 142 -1.57 -13.83 -13.73
CA VAL A 142 -1.19 -14.11 -15.10
C VAL A 142 -0.48 -15.45 -15.14
N THR A 143 -0.94 -16.31 -16.02
CA THR A 143 -0.31 -17.61 -16.33
C THR A 143 0.14 -17.61 -17.78
N VAL A 144 1.23 -18.31 -18.08
CA VAL A 144 1.65 -18.62 -19.44
C VAL A 144 1.93 -20.11 -19.56
N LYS A 145 1.43 -20.71 -20.63
CA LYS A 145 1.67 -22.11 -20.99
C LYS A 145 1.61 -22.27 -22.49
N ASP A 146 2.61 -22.91 -23.07
CA ASP A 146 2.73 -23.14 -24.54
C ASP A 146 2.54 -21.81 -25.32
N GLY A 147 3.10 -20.71 -24.81
CA GLY A 147 3.00 -19.37 -25.40
C GLY A 147 1.63 -18.70 -25.26
N VAL A 148 0.67 -19.29 -24.56
CA VAL A 148 -0.65 -18.71 -24.31
C VAL A 148 -0.69 -18.06 -22.92
N TYR A 149 -0.86 -16.74 -22.89
CA TYR A 149 -1.02 -15.94 -21.67
C TYR A 149 -2.50 -15.82 -21.31
N THR A 150 -2.80 -15.93 -20.03
CA THR A 150 -4.15 -15.72 -19.50
C THR A 150 -4.08 -14.89 -18.25
N LEU A 151 -4.75 -13.72 -18.27
CA LEU A 151 -4.95 -12.88 -17.09
C LEU A 151 -6.34 -13.14 -16.53
N ALA A 152 -6.41 -13.59 -15.29
CA ALA A 152 -7.62 -13.98 -14.61
C ALA A 152 -7.79 -13.26 -13.28
N VAL A 153 -9.04 -13.01 -12.89
CA VAL A 153 -9.39 -12.65 -11.51
C VAL A 153 -10.20 -13.78 -10.88
N THR A 154 -9.89 -14.09 -9.64
CA THR A 154 -10.53 -15.20 -8.91
C THR A 154 -11.11 -14.71 -7.59
N LEU A 155 -12.40 -14.88 -7.41
CA LEU A 155 -13.08 -14.78 -6.13
C LEU A 155 -12.85 -16.08 -5.35
N ASN A 156 -12.24 -15.99 -4.17
CA ASN A 156 -11.99 -17.11 -3.27
C ASN A 156 -12.92 -17.03 -2.05
N VAL A 157 -13.89 -17.93 -1.97
CA VAL A 157 -14.82 -18.00 -0.83
C VAL A 157 -14.48 -19.14 0.12
N ALA A 158 -13.59 -20.05 -0.27
CA ALA A 158 -13.12 -21.10 0.61
C ALA A 158 -12.39 -20.49 1.83
N GLY A 159 -12.77 -20.91 3.02
CA GLY A 159 -12.10 -20.52 4.26
C GLY A 159 -12.47 -19.13 4.80
N ILE A 160 -13.36 -18.37 4.14
CA ILE A 160 -13.88 -17.13 4.77
C ILE A 160 -14.86 -17.45 5.90
N GLY A 161 -15.50 -18.63 5.87
CA GLY A 161 -16.42 -19.10 6.92
C GLY A 161 -17.71 -18.29 7.07
N PHE A 162 -17.93 -17.29 6.23
CA PHE A 162 -19.14 -16.49 6.11
C PHE A 162 -19.74 -16.68 4.73
N ARG A 163 -21.02 -16.41 4.57
CA ARG A 163 -21.62 -16.27 3.25
C ARG A 163 -20.98 -15.07 2.52
N PRO A 164 -20.89 -15.11 1.17
CA PRO A 164 -20.55 -13.92 0.41
C PRO A 164 -21.44 -12.75 0.84
N TYR A 165 -20.81 -11.63 1.17
CA TYR A 165 -21.48 -10.50 1.83
C TYR A 165 -21.94 -9.41 0.86
N GLU A 166 -21.52 -9.49 -0.41
CA GLU A 166 -21.97 -8.62 -1.50
C GLU A 166 -21.87 -9.35 -2.85
N ASN A 167 -22.50 -8.84 -3.88
CA ASN A 167 -22.37 -9.38 -5.23
C ASN A 167 -20.94 -9.24 -5.71
N TRP A 168 -20.44 -10.21 -6.46
CA TRP A 168 -19.14 -10.09 -7.11
C TRP A 168 -19.31 -9.37 -8.45
N VAL A 169 -18.77 -8.16 -8.54
CA VAL A 169 -18.87 -7.28 -9.70
C VAL A 169 -17.48 -6.95 -10.23
N VAL A 170 -17.30 -7.14 -11.55
CA VAL A 170 -16.07 -6.76 -12.25
C VAL A 170 -16.48 -5.97 -13.50
N ASP A 171 -16.03 -4.72 -13.60
CA ASP A 171 -16.25 -3.86 -14.74
C ASP A 171 -14.99 -3.72 -15.58
N PHE A 172 -15.12 -3.93 -16.88
CA PHE A 172 -14.05 -3.82 -17.87
C PHE A 172 -14.26 -2.56 -18.72
N TYR A 173 -13.21 -1.74 -18.85
CA TYR A 173 -13.22 -0.48 -19.60
C TYR A 173 -12.24 -0.54 -20.77
N GLU A 174 -12.62 -0.05 -21.92
CA GLU A 174 -11.71 0.20 -23.04
C GLU A 174 -10.98 1.52 -22.85
N LEU A 175 -9.70 1.55 -23.22
CA LEU A 175 -8.83 2.73 -23.20
C LEU A 175 -8.17 2.88 -24.55
N GLU A 176 -8.17 4.09 -25.10
CA GLU A 176 -7.63 4.39 -26.42
C GLU A 176 -6.69 5.61 -26.39
N GLY A 177 -5.84 5.71 -27.40
CA GLY A 177 -4.90 6.82 -27.58
C GLY A 177 -3.99 7.01 -26.36
N ASP A 178 -3.89 8.23 -25.84
CA ASP A 178 -3.05 8.58 -24.68
C ASP A 178 -3.51 7.92 -23.38
N ASN A 179 -4.75 7.45 -23.33
CA ASN A 179 -5.28 6.70 -22.20
C ASN A 179 -4.92 5.21 -22.26
N ALA A 180 -4.45 4.67 -23.40
CA ALA A 180 -3.98 3.29 -23.51
C ALA A 180 -2.60 3.10 -22.89
N SER A 181 -2.45 3.49 -21.64
CA SER A 181 -1.23 3.46 -20.83
C SER A 181 -1.56 3.10 -19.38
N TYR A 182 -0.55 2.70 -18.61
CA TYR A 182 -0.77 2.48 -17.18
C TYR A 182 -1.16 3.77 -16.45
N SER A 183 -0.69 4.93 -16.92
CA SER A 183 -1.13 6.23 -16.39
C SER A 183 -2.61 6.45 -16.65
N GLY A 184 -3.11 6.11 -17.85
CA GLY A 184 -4.55 6.17 -18.16
C GLY A 184 -5.39 5.24 -17.29
N MET A 185 -4.92 4.00 -17.07
CA MET A 185 -5.56 3.05 -16.15
C MET A 185 -5.62 3.60 -14.72
N GLY A 186 -4.52 4.18 -14.23
CA GLY A 186 -4.46 4.79 -12.91
C GLY A 186 -5.38 6.01 -12.76
N ARG A 187 -5.46 6.87 -13.80
CA ARG A 187 -6.41 8.01 -13.82
C ARG A 187 -7.86 7.55 -13.77
N LEU A 188 -8.21 6.50 -14.52
CA LEU A 188 -9.56 5.95 -14.49
C LEU A 188 -9.92 5.45 -13.08
N TYR A 189 -9.03 4.69 -12.44
CA TYR A 189 -9.28 4.22 -11.08
C TYR A 189 -9.33 5.36 -10.06
N ARG A 190 -8.46 6.37 -10.16
CA ARG A 190 -8.50 7.58 -9.34
C ARG A 190 -9.84 8.29 -9.45
N ASN A 191 -10.31 8.50 -10.69
CA ASN A 191 -11.58 9.17 -10.94
C ASN A 191 -12.75 8.40 -10.32
N TRP A 192 -12.78 7.08 -10.48
CA TRP A 192 -13.78 6.23 -9.83
C TRP A 192 -13.74 6.36 -8.30
N GLN A 193 -12.54 6.44 -7.69
CA GLN A 193 -12.40 6.64 -6.24
C GLN A 193 -12.91 8.02 -5.78
N LEU A 194 -12.66 9.07 -6.56
CA LEU A 194 -13.14 10.43 -6.30
C LEU A 194 -14.65 10.54 -6.47
N GLU A 195 -15.20 10.02 -7.56
CA GLU A 195 -16.63 10.07 -7.92
C GLU A 195 -17.50 9.35 -6.88
N ARG A 196 -17.07 8.21 -6.38
CA ARG A 196 -17.80 7.51 -5.31
C ARG A 196 -17.56 8.09 -3.91
N GLY A 197 -16.80 9.16 -3.78
CA GLY A 197 -16.52 9.83 -2.51
C GLY A 197 -15.62 9.05 -1.55
N ALA A 198 -14.93 8.01 -2.03
CA ALA A 198 -14.04 7.22 -1.17
C ALA A 198 -12.81 8.01 -0.73
N VAL A 199 -12.34 8.90 -1.58
CA VAL A 199 -11.20 9.77 -1.28
C VAL A 199 -11.49 11.22 -1.68
N ARG A 200 -10.72 12.15 -1.13
CA ARG A 200 -10.82 13.58 -1.45
C ARG A 200 -9.43 14.16 -1.70
N PRO A 201 -9.29 15.19 -2.57
CA PRO A 201 -8.02 15.84 -2.84
C PRO A 201 -7.34 16.35 -1.56
N LEU A 202 -6.02 16.16 -1.46
CA LEU A 202 -5.25 16.64 -0.31
C LEU A 202 -5.36 18.16 -0.15
N ARG A 203 -5.33 18.91 -1.28
CA ARG A 203 -5.50 20.37 -1.31
C ARG A 203 -6.80 20.88 -0.68
N GLU A 204 -7.84 20.05 -0.61
CA GLU A 204 -9.09 20.37 0.06
C GLU A 204 -9.03 20.02 1.56
N ARG A 205 -8.43 18.86 1.87
CA ARG A 205 -8.38 18.35 3.25
C ARG A 205 -7.44 19.12 4.17
N VAL A 206 -6.43 19.78 3.62
CA VAL A 206 -5.53 20.67 4.41
C VAL A 206 -6.18 21.99 4.82
N LYS A 207 -7.28 22.40 4.18
CA LYS A 207 -7.99 23.64 4.51
C LYS A 207 -8.61 23.51 5.91
N GLY A 208 -8.14 24.35 6.86
CA GLY A 208 -8.56 24.28 8.25
C GLY A 208 -8.02 23.09 9.04
N ASN A 209 -6.99 22.41 8.52
CA ASN A 209 -6.34 21.30 9.17
C ASN A 209 -4.81 21.51 9.21
N ASP A 210 -4.35 22.21 10.25
CA ASP A 210 -2.94 22.59 10.41
C ASP A 210 -2.00 21.40 10.55
N ALA A 211 -2.46 20.28 11.15
CA ALA A 211 -1.63 19.09 11.29
C ALA A 211 -1.36 18.44 9.93
N LEU A 212 -2.39 18.30 9.10
CA LEU A 212 -2.25 17.72 7.77
C LEU A 212 -1.49 18.66 6.81
N ALA A 213 -1.74 19.99 6.90
CA ALA A 213 -0.99 20.99 6.14
C ALA A 213 0.51 20.95 6.49
N TYR A 214 0.83 20.83 7.78
CA TYR A 214 2.21 20.68 8.23
C TYR A 214 2.84 19.37 7.70
N ALA A 215 2.12 18.26 7.78
CA ALA A 215 2.61 16.97 7.27
C ALA A 215 2.94 17.05 5.78
N ALA A 216 2.10 17.71 4.97
CA ALA A 216 2.32 17.90 3.53
C ALA A 216 3.52 18.83 3.21
N ASP A 217 3.94 19.66 4.14
CA ASP A 217 5.07 20.60 4.01
C ASP A 217 6.32 20.15 4.78
N SER A 218 6.37 18.91 5.25
CA SER A 218 7.44 18.37 6.10
C SER A 218 7.94 17.02 5.62
N ILE A 219 9.21 16.72 5.95
CA ILE A 219 9.75 15.37 5.81
C ILE A 219 9.37 14.51 7.01
N PHE A 220 9.50 13.18 6.89
CA PHE A 220 9.16 12.23 7.95
C PHE A 220 10.43 11.56 8.47
N LEU A 221 10.80 11.82 9.72
CA LEU A 221 11.99 11.27 10.38
C LEU A 221 11.58 10.29 11.46
N ARG A 222 12.00 9.03 11.33
CA ARG A 222 11.72 7.95 12.29
C ARG A 222 12.97 7.63 13.11
N CYS A 223 12.93 7.89 14.41
CA CYS A 223 14.00 7.58 15.35
C CYS A 223 13.65 6.31 16.14
N LYS A 224 14.52 5.32 16.10
CA LYS A 224 14.38 4.05 16.80
C LYS A 224 15.05 4.10 18.17
N PHE A 225 14.28 3.85 19.22
CA PHE A 225 14.76 3.89 20.60
C PHE A 225 15.41 2.58 21.02
N GLY A 226 14.80 1.48 20.65
CA GLY A 226 15.38 0.17 20.96
C GLY A 226 14.66 -0.98 20.28
N ARG A 227 15.23 -2.15 20.42
CA ARG A 227 14.70 -3.43 19.93
C ARG A 227 15.20 -4.58 20.78
N CYS A 228 14.49 -5.69 20.76
CA CYS A 228 14.98 -6.91 21.39
C CYS A 228 16.27 -7.43 20.72
N ASP A 229 17.21 -7.89 21.53
CA ASP A 229 18.45 -8.50 21.04
C ASP A 229 18.18 -9.90 20.49
N ARG A 230 18.26 -10.03 19.17
CA ARG A 230 18.03 -11.31 18.46
C ARG A 230 19.30 -12.16 18.38
N THR A 231 20.44 -11.63 18.76
CA THR A 231 21.74 -12.30 18.54
C THR A 231 22.03 -13.39 19.55
N LYS A 232 21.41 -13.32 20.73
CA LYS A 232 21.71 -14.19 21.90
C LYS A 232 20.58 -15.14 22.26
N THR A 233 19.47 -15.17 21.50
CA THR A 233 18.26 -15.93 21.83
C THR A 233 17.65 -16.58 20.58
N THR A 234 16.95 -17.70 20.79
CA THR A 234 16.20 -18.40 19.73
C THR A 234 14.74 -17.95 19.69
N LYS A 235 14.01 -18.30 18.61
CA LYS A 235 12.56 -18.06 18.56
C LYS A 235 11.80 -18.79 19.67
N GLU A 236 12.27 -19.96 20.09
CA GLU A 236 11.66 -20.73 21.19
C GLU A 236 11.83 -20.00 22.52
N ASP A 237 12.97 -19.32 22.73
CA ASP A 237 13.17 -18.50 23.92
C ASP A 237 12.19 -17.33 23.97
N TRP A 238 11.85 -16.72 22.81
CA TRP A 238 10.90 -15.60 22.74
C TRP A 238 9.46 -16.01 23.10
N LEU A 239 9.12 -17.29 23.02
CA LEU A 239 7.84 -17.78 23.52
C LEU A 239 7.77 -17.83 25.05
N LYS A 240 8.93 -17.92 25.73
CA LYS A 240 9.01 -18.05 27.18
C LYS A 240 9.21 -16.70 27.87
N ALA A 241 10.04 -15.86 27.30
CA ALA A 241 10.34 -14.54 27.83
C ALA A 241 10.81 -13.60 26.71
N MET A 242 10.56 -12.32 26.90
CA MET A 242 11.06 -11.29 25.98
C MET A 242 12.59 -11.19 26.10
N PRO A 243 13.34 -11.17 24.98
CA PRO A 243 14.79 -10.99 24.99
C PRO A 243 15.21 -9.65 25.63
N PRO A 244 16.46 -9.52 26.06
CA PRO A 244 17.02 -8.25 26.46
C PRO A 244 16.84 -7.18 25.38
N VAL A 245 16.63 -5.94 25.78
CA VAL A 245 16.49 -4.83 24.84
C VAL A 245 17.83 -4.15 24.63
N LEU A 246 18.20 -3.98 23.36
CA LEU A 246 19.28 -3.10 22.94
C LEU A 246 18.75 -1.67 22.88
N VAL A 247 19.40 -0.76 23.59
CA VAL A 247 19.12 0.68 23.51
C VAL A 247 19.90 1.22 22.32
N GLU A 248 19.18 1.79 21.36
CA GLU A 248 19.76 2.47 20.18
C GLU A 248 19.83 3.98 20.42
N HIS A 249 18.73 4.55 20.97
CA HIS A 249 18.66 5.96 21.37
C HIS A 249 17.89 6.10 22.68
N THR A 250 18.25 7.12 23.44
CA THR A 250 17.47 7.65 24.56
C THR A 250 16.67 8.87 24.15
N PHE A 251 15.76 9.37 25.00
CA PHE A 251 15.07 10.62 24.74
C PHE A 251 16.01 11.84 24.76
N GLU A 252 17.15 11.75 25.46
CA GLU A 252 18.20 12.78 25.41
C GLU A 252 18.91 12.77 24.05
N ASP A 253 19.27 11.60 23.52
CA ASP A 253 19.83 11.48 22.17
C ASP A 253 18.85 12.04 21.13
N PHE A 254 17.55 11.78 21.29
CA PHE A 254 16.53 12.30 20.39
C PHE A 254 16.41 13.83 20.43
N LYS A 255 16.55 14.44 21.58
CA LYS A 255 16.62 15.91 21.69
C LYS A 255 17.84 16.46 20.98
N ASP A 256 19.01 15.82 21.11
CA ASP A 256 20.21 16.23 20.38
C ASP A 256 20.04 16.10 18.86
N ILE A 257 19.45 15.00 18.38
CA ILE A 257 19.11 14.83 16.94
C ILE A 257 18.23 15.98 16.46
N MET A 258 17.15 16.31 17.16
CA MET A 258 16.24 17.41 16.82
C MET A 258 16.94 18.76 16.79
N ARG A 259 17.78 19.05 17.80
CA ARG A 259 18.61 20.26 17.86
C ARG A 259 19.51 20.37 16.63
N ARG A 260 20.28 19.34 16.33
CA ARG A 260 21.19 19.29 15.17
C ARG A 260 20.45 19.43 13.84
N CYS A 261 19.29 18.80 13.68
CA CYS A 261 18.43 18.98 12.52
C CYS A 261 18.03 20.45 12.35
N ARG A 262 17.65 21.12 13.44
CA ARG A 262 17.29 22.54 13.39
C ARG A 262 18.47 23.44 13.06
N GLU A 263 19.64 23.19 13.64
CA GLU A 263 20.89 23.95 13.40
C GLU A 263 21.34 23.92 11.94
N ILE A 264 21.15 22.79 11.23
CA ILE A 264 21.51 22.70 9.80
C ILE A 264 20.37 23.17 8.88
N GLY A 265 19.26 23.73 9.41
CA GLY A 265 18.16 24.28 8.64
C GLY A 265 17.17 23.24 8.10
N ILE A 266 16.93 22.14 8.81
CA ILE A 266 15.76 21.29 8.59
C ILE A 266 14.63 21.89 9.46
N ASP A 267 13.84 22.78 8.87
CA ASP A 267 12.87 23.59 9.61
C ASP A 267 11.55 22.87 9.87
N LYS A 268 11.18 21.92 9.00
CA LYS A 268 9.90 21.19 9.10
C LYS A 268 10.10 19.69 8.96
N ALA A 269 9.80 18.98 10.03
CA ALA A 269 9.79 17.51 10.05
C ALA A 269 8.71 17.00 11.01
N GLU A 270 8.07 15.89 10.65
CA GLU A 270 7.41 15.03 11.63
C GLU A 270 8.45 14.09 12.22
N MET A 271 8.61 14.16 13.54
CA MET A 271 9.55 13.37 14.33
C MET A 271 8.82 12.17 14.95
N CYS A 272 9.04 10.98 14.40
CA CYS A 272 8.33 9.77 14.81
C CYS A 272 9.20 8.90 15.71
N MET A 273 8.73 8.66 16.92
CA MET A 273 9.35 7.77 17.89
C MET A 273 8.95 6.32 17.60
N VAL A 274 9.95 5.45 17.38
CA VAL A 274 9.76 4.02 17.08
C VAL A 274 10.39 3.16 18.18
N GLY A 275 9.64 2.21 18.71
CA GLY A 275 10.16 1.30 19.73
C GLY A 275 10.44 1.97 21.07
N PHE A 276 9.66 2.97 21.43
CA PHE A 276 9.73 3.68 22.71
C PHE A 276 9.06 2.91 23.87
N GLN A 277 8.13 1.99 23.53
CA GLN A 277 7.36 1.20 24.48
C GLN A 277 8.20 0.11 25.15
N PRO A 278 7.69 -0.51 26.22
CA PRO A 278 8.36 -1.65 26.85
C PRO A 278 8.75 -2.72 25.83
N GLY A 279 10.00 -3.16 25.86
CA GLY A 279 10.52 -4.14 24.91
C GLY A 279 11.05 -3.56 23.59
N GLY A 280 10.88 -2.28 23.32
CA GLY A 280 11.37 -1.66 22.09
C GLY A 280 10.52 -2.01 20.86
N HIS A 281 11.07 -1.79 19.67
CA HIS A 281 10.41 -2.09 18.39
C HIS A 281 10.05 -3.57 18.28
N ASP A 282 8.85 -3.87 17.81
CA ASP A 282 8.24 -5.21 17.87
C ASP A 282 8.09 -5.74 19.29
N GLY A 283 8.00 -4.85 20.27
CA GLY A 283 7.68 -5.16 21.66
C GLY A 283 6.21 -5.59 21.85
N PRO A 284 5.83 -5.95 23.08
CA PRO A 284 4.58 -6.64 23.35
C PRO A 284 3.35 -5.72 23.27
N PHE A 285 2.92 -5.35 22.08
CA PHE A 285 1.61 -4.70 21.90
C PHE A 285 0.47 -5.57 22.46
N PRO A 286 -0.58 -4.98 23.06
CA PRO A 286 -0.96 -3.56 23.06
C PRO A 286 -0.35 -2.72 24.19
N ASP A 287 0.74 -3.14 24.84
CA ASP A 287 1.40 -2.35 25.87
C ASP A 287 2.16 -1.18 25.22
N LEU A 288 1.61 0.03 25.28
CA LEU A 288 2.21 1.21 24.67
C LEU A 288 2.91 2.10 25.72
N PHE A 289 2.21 2.36 26.81
CA PHE A 289 2.64 3.31 27.84
C PHE A 289 2.67 2.65 29.21
N PRO A 290 3.51 3.13 30.14
CA PRO A 290 4.52 4.20 29.98
C PRO A 290 5.66 3.80 29.06
N ALA A 291 6.43 4.79 28.54
CA ALA A 291 7.65 4.54 27.79
C ALA A 291 8.67 3.77 28.66
N ASP A 292 9.54 2.99 28.01
CA ASP A 292 10.51 2.17 28.70
C ASP A 292 11.55 3.02 29.45
N GLU A 293 11.81 2.68 30.72
CA GLU A 293 12.74 3.40 31.58
C GLU A 293 14.17 3.43 31.04
N ARG A 294 14.57 2.42 30.27
CA ARG A 294 15.89 2.37 29.62
C ARG A 294 16.13 3.48 28.62
N PHE A 295 15.07 4.04 28.05
CA PHE A 295 15.13 5.17 27.10
C PHE A 295 14.96 6.52 27.80
N GLY A 296 14.62 6.55 29.09
CA GLY A 296 14.37 7.73 29.90
C GLY A 296 12.94 7.84 30.44
N GLY A 297 12.14 6.78 30.27
CA GLY A 297 10.80 6.67 30.82
C GLY A 297 9.81 7.72 30.30
N GLU A 298 8.65 7.80 30.93
CA GLU A 298 7.60 8.76 30.56
C GLU A 298 8.06 10.21 30.69
N LYS A 299 8.84 10.53 31.72
CA LYS A 299 9.37 11.90 31.92
C LYS A 299 10.25 12.31 30.75
N GLY A 300 11.21 11.47 30.36
CA GLY A 300 12.09 11.73 29.23
C GLY A 300 11.30 11.90 27.91
N MET A 301 10.25 11.08 27.70
CA MET A 301 9.38 11.19 26.54
C MET A 301 8.63 12.54 26.51
N ARG A 302 8.05 12.97 27.63
CA ARG A 302 7.36 14.27 27.74
C ARG A 302 8.32 15.44 27.48
N ASP A 303 9.49 15.39 28.06
CA ASP A 303 10.53 16.42 27.89
C ASP A 303 10.99 16.49 26.41
N ALA A 304 11.20 15.35 25.76
CA ALA A 304 11.57 15.29 24.34
C ALA A 304 10.44 15.81 23.40
N ILE A 305 9.18 15.47 23.68
CA ILE A 305 8.03 15.97 22.92
C ILE A 305 7.92 17.50 23.07
N ALA A 306 8.01 18.03 24.30
CA ALA A 306 7.95 19.47 24.56
C ALA A 306 9.12 20.20 23.85
N TYR A 307 10.32 19.64 23.90
CA TYR A 307 11.49 20.19 23.24
C TYR A 307 11.33 20.22 21.70
N GLY A 308 10.91 19.12 21.08
CA GLY A 308 10.69 19.07 19.64
C GLY A 308 9.64 20.10 19.18
N LYS A 309 8.56 20.25 19.94
CA LYS A 309 7.55 21.30 19.70
C LYS A 309 8.12 22.72 19.80
N SER A 310 9.01 22.99 20.76
CA SER A 310 9.66 24.30 20.91
C SER A 310 10.56 24.64 19.72
N LEU A 311 11.08 23.63 19.01
CA LEU A 311 11.83 23.77 17.77
C LEU A 311 10.94 23.90 16.52
N GLY A 312 9.61 23.81 16.66
CA GLY A 312 8.65 23.87 15.55
C GLY A 312 8.36 22.54 14.88
N TYR A 313 8.84 21.41 15.40
CA TYR A 313 8.55 20.08 14.87
C TYR A 313 7.19 19.55 15.32
N ARG A 314 6.60 18.67 14.52
CA ARG A 314 5.46 17.86 14.93
C ARG A 314 5.95 16.50 15.41
N MET A 315 5.39 16.08 16.54
CA MET A 315 5.80 14.88 17.26
C MET A 315 4.73 13.80 17.11
N ASN A 316 5.13 12.62 16.66
CA ASN A 316 4.26 11.46 16.64
C ASN A 316 5.01 10.19 17.11
N CYS A 317 4.31 9.08 17.17
CA CYS A 317 4.92 7.81 17.52
C CYS A 317 4.35 6.68 16.66
N HIS A 318 5.15 5.64 16.51
CA HIS A 318 4.81 4.42 15.80
C HIS A 318 4.17 3.43 16.77
N ILE A 319 2.92 3.06 16.50
CA ILE A 319 2.19 2.05 17.26
C ILE A 319 1.72 0.93 16.34
N ASN A 320 1.26 -0.17 16.92
CA ASN A 320 0.70 -1.29 16.17
C ASN A 320 -0.60 -1.76 16.81
N GLN A 321 -1.66 -1.82 16.01
CA GLN A 321 -2.99 -2.28 16.44
C GLN A 321 -3.42 -3.57 15.73
N ASN A 322 -2.63 -4.06 14.76
CA ASN A 322 -2.90 -5.31 14.04
C ASN A 322 -2.40 -6.56 14.78
N ASN A 323 -1.41 -6.37 15.65
CA ASN A 323 -0.68 -7.46 16.27
C ASN A 323 -0.75 -7.36 17.80
N PHE A 324 -1.28 -8.40 18.44
CA PHE A 324 -1.26 -8.54 19.89
C PHE A 324 -0.31 -9.67 20.28
N TYR A 325 0.51 -9.43 21.28
CA TYR A 325 1.57 -10.34 21.73
C TYR A 325 1.17 -11.09 22.98
N LEU A 326 1.43 -12.38 22.98
CA LEU A 326 1.13 -13.24 24.14
C LEU A 326 1.80 -12.77 25.43
N ASN A 327 2.98 -12.17 25.33
CA ASN A 327 3.76 -11.67 26.46
C ASN A 327 3.36 -10.26 26.93
N ALA A 328 2.36 -9.62 26.29
CA ALA A 328 1.88 -8.33 26.75
C ALA A 328 1.16 -8.43 28.10
N LYS A 329 1.37 -7.45 28.97
CA LYS A 329 0.63 -7.35 30.25
C LYS A 329 -0.87 -7.19 30.05
N ARG A 330 -1.25 -6.49 28.96
CA ARG A 330 -2.63 -6.26 28.54
C ARG A 330 -3.18 -7.39 27.64
N TRP A 331 -2.45 -8.52 27.51
CA TRP A 331 -2.90 -9.66 26.74
C TRP A 331 -4.25 -10.17 27.22
N ASN A 332 -5.18 -10.34 26.27
CA ASN A 332 -6.46 -10.97 26.52
C ASN A 332 -6.88 -11.81 25.29
N LEU A 333 -7.11 -13.10 25.50
CA LEU A 333 -7.53 -14.01 24.44
C LEU A 333 -8.87 -13.63 23.79
N ALA A 334 -9.72 -12.89 24.50
CA ALA A 334 -10.99 -12.38 23.99
C ALA A 334 -10.82 -11.19 23.01
N ASP A 335 -9.61 -10.65 22.85
CA ASP A 335 -9.36 -9.46 22.03
C ASP A 335 -8.76 -9.81 20.67
N VAL A 336 -8.43 -11.09 20.45
CA VAL A 336 -7.84 -11.54 19.20
C VAL A 336 -8.89 -12.15 18.27
N ALA A 337 -8.63 -12.03 16.98
CA ALA A 337 -9.46 -12.65 15.97
C ALA A 337 -9.36 -14.18 16.05
N LYS A 338 -10.46 -14.89 15.78
CA LYS A 338 -10.54 -16.35 15.80
C LYS A 338 -10.89 -16.90 14.42
N ASP A 339 -10.37 -18.07 14.12
CA ASP A 339 -10.73 -18.83 12.92
C ASP A 339 -12.12 -19.49 13.04
N SER A 340 -12.55 -20.21 11.99
CA SER A 340 -13.85 -20.89 11.95
C SER A 340 -13.99 -22.06 12.93
N LYS A 341 -12.91 -22.47 13.60
CA LYS A 341 -12.90 -23.50 14.64
C LYS A 341 -12.90 -22.88 16.05
N GLY A 342 -12.88 -21.55 16.14
CA GLY A 342 -12.78 -20.82 17.39
C GLY A 342 -11.34 -20.65 17.91
N GLU A 343 -10.33 -21.08 17.13
CA GLU A 343 -8.93 -20.96 17.53
C GLU A 343 -8.38 -19.55 17.24
N PRO A 344 -7.55 -18.99 18.14
CA PRO A 344 -6.95 -17.69 17.94
C PRO A 344 -6.09 -17.65 16.68
N LEU A 345 -6.22 -16.60 15.88
CA LEU A 345 -5.43 -16.43 14.66
C LEU A 345 -3.97 -16.10 14.98
N LYS A 346 -3.14 -17.15 15.07
CA LYS A 346 -1.68 -17.02 15.17
C LYS A 346 -1.12 -16.43 13.89
N TYR A 347 -0.14 -15.54 14.03
CA TYR A 347 0.53 -14.94 12.88
C TYR A 347 2.00 -15.40 12.78
N THR A 348 2.86 -14.95 13.69
CA THR A 348 4.28 -15.28 13.68
C THR A 348 4.87 -15.12 15.08
N VAL A 349 6.14 -15.41 15.24
CA VAL A 349 6.90 -15.11 16.45
C VAL A 349 7.88 -13.98 16.13
N TYR A 350 7.68 -12.84 16.77
CA TYR A 350 8.60 -11.71 16.77
C TYR A 350 9.37 -11.64 18.11
N PRO A 351 10.38 -10.76 18.25
CA PRO A 351 11.13 -10.66 19.52
C PRO A 351 10.28 -10.36 20.75
N GLY A 352 9.14 -9.71 20.59
CA GLY A 352 8.16 -9.50 21.67
C GLY A 352 7.35 -10.73 22.05
N GLY A 353 7.48 -11.85 21.34
CA GLY A 353 6.79 -13.11 21.61
C GLY A 353 5.91 -13.61 20.47
N GLN A 354 5.00 -14.56 20.77
CA GLN A 354 4.00 -15.04 19.84
C GLN A 354 3.00 -13.94 19.52
N VAL A 355 2.80 -13.70 18.24
CA VAL A 355 1.88 -12.69 17.71
C VAL A 355 0.58 -13.32 17.26
N TYR A 356 -0.52 -12.67 17.59
CA TYR A 356 -1.88 -12.98 17.16
C TYR A 356 -2.49 -11.77 16.44
N ARG A 357 -3.37 -12.03 15.49
CA ARG A 357 -4.14 -10.95 14.84
C ARG A 357 -5.20 -10.41 15.81
N SER A 358 -5.18 -9.11 16.02
CA SER A 358 -6.21 -8.44 16.79
C SER A 358 -7.56 -8.44 16.06
N CYS A 359 -8.65 -8.34 16.80
CA CYS A 359 -9.95 -7.98 16.23
C CYS A 359 -10.10 -6.46 16.26
N PHE A 360 -10.23 -5.80 15.07
CA PHE A 360 -10.33 -4.34 15.01
C PHE A 360 -11.61 -3.77 15.62
N GLU A 361 -12.69 -4.54 15.69
CA GLU A 361 -13.87 -4.17 16.49
C GLU A 361 -13.50 -3.96 17.95
N VAL A 362 -12.77 -4.93 18.51
CA VAL A 362 -12.29 -4.86 19.90
C VAL A 362 -11.26 -3.75 20.06
N CYS A 363 -10.32 -3.61 19.12
CA CYS A 363 -9.34 -2.51 19.14
C CYS A 363 -10.03 -1.15 19.19
N CYS A 364 -11.00 -0.92 18.30
CA CYS A 364 -11.73 0.34 18.21
C CYS A 364 -12.51 0.67 19.49
N ASN A 365 -13.10 -0.35 20.13
CA ASN A 365 -14.00 -0.17 21.27
C ASN A 365 -13.29 -0.19 22.63
N ARG A 366 -12.11 -0.81 22.75
CA ARG A 366 -11.44 -1.01 24.05
C ARG A 366 -10.11 -0.28 24.19
N TYR A 367 -9.37 -0.05 23.07
CA TYR A 367 -7.99 0.40 23.13
C TYR A 367 -7.82 1.82 22.56
N VAL A 368 -8.38 2.08 21.39
CA VAL A 368 -8.06 3.28 20.58
C VAL A 368 -8.34 4.59 21.31
N ASP A 369 -9.46 4.71 22.01
CA ASP A 369 -9.81 5.96 22.70
C ASP A 369 -8.84 6.27 23.85
N LYS A 370 -8.42 5.23 24.59
CA LYS A 370 -7.41 5.39 25.63
C LYS A 370 -6.04 5.71 25.04
N ASP A 371 -5.62 5.00 24.01
CA ASP A 371 -4.33 5.26 23.35
C ASP A 371 -4.26 6.70 22.83
N ILE A 372 -5.34 7.19 22.21
CA ILE A 372 -5.47 8.58 21.75
C ILE A 372 -5.39 9.56 22.92
N ALA A 373 -6.08 9.26 24.02
CA ALA A 373 -6.07 10.14 25.22
C ALA A 373 -4.67 10.21 25.84
N ASP A 374 -4.00 9.07 26.00
CA ASP A 374 -2.64 9.01 26.54
C ASP A 374 -1.65 9.78 25.64
N MET A 375 -1.76 9.65 24.32
CA MET A 375 -0.91 10.37 23.36
C MET A 375 -1.13 11.89 23.41
N LYS A 376 -2.37 12.33 23.54
CA LYS A 376 -2.69 13.76 23.71
C LYS A 376 -2.15 14.31 25.02
N ASP A 377 -2.29 13.56 26.10
CA ASP A 377 -1.76 13.93 27.42
C ASP A 377 -0.22 14.05 27.39
N LEU A 378 0.46 13.18 26.65
CA LEU A 378 1.91 13.27 26.39
C LEU A 378 2.28 14.49 25.53
N GLY A 379 1.33 15.11 24.84
CA GLY A 379 1.53 16.32 24.04
C GLY A 379 1.87 16.06 22.56
N LEU A 380 1.68 14.83 22.06
CA LEU A 380 1.85 14.51 20.64
C LEU A 380 0.92 15.35 19.77
N ASN A 381 1.42 15.82 18.61
CA ASN A 381 0.72 16.75 17.73
C ASN A 381 0.98 16.55 16.23
N GLY A 382 1.69 15.48 15.85
CA GLY A 382 1.81 15.00 14.46
C GLY A 382 0.61 14.15 14.06
N ILE A 383 0.51 13.76 12.78
CA ILE A 383 -0.54 12.86 12.33
C ILE A 383 -0.34 11.46 12.94
N PHE A 384 -1.45 10.78 13.21
CA PHE A 384 -1.45 9.49 13.93
C PHE A 384 -0.86 8.38 13.04
N HIS A 385 0.21 7.71 13.49
CA HIS A 385 0.89 6.68 12.70
C HIS A 385 0.73 5.29 13.30
N VAL A 386 0.09 4.39 12.54
CA VAL A 386 -0.14 2.99 12.91
C VAL A 386 0.55 2.06 11.92
N ASP A 387 1.39 1.18 12.45
CA ASP A 387 2.06 0.15 11.67
C ASP A 387 1.07 -0.80 10.97
N VAL A 388 1.45 -1.29 9.80
CA VAL A 388 0.85 -2.36 8.99
C VAL A 388 -0.67 -2.34 8.76
N THR A 389 -1.42 -1.29 9.08
CA THR A 389 -2.86 -1.24 8.83
C THR A 389 -3.18 -1.29 7.34
N SER A 390 -2.41 -0.60 6.49
CA SER A 390 -2.51 -0.67 5.04
C SER A 390 -1.52 -1.67 4.39
N ALA A 391 -0.87 -2.52 5.20
CA ALA A 391 0.07 -3.53 4.72
C ALA A 391 -0.54 -4.93 4.61
N THR A 392 -1.64 -5.18 5.33
CA THR A 392 -2.27 -6.50 5.38
C THR A 392 -3.76 -6.40 5.12
N VAL A 393 -4.28 -7.37 4.39
CA VAL A 393 -5.74 -7.52 4.24
C VAL A 393 -6.36 -7.79 5.60
N PRO A 394 -7.53 -7.20 5.92
CA PRO A 394 -8.22 -7.42 7.19
C PRO A 394 -8.41 -8.91 7.49
N ALA A 395 -8.20 -9.30 8.74
CA ALA A 395 -8.47 -10.66 9.18
C ALA A 395 -9.98 -10.94 9.20
N VAL A 396 -10.34 -12.21 9.05
CA VAL A 396 -11.70 -12.69 9.38
C VAL A 396 -11.73 -13.03 10.87
N CYS A 397 -12.82 -12.76 11.57
CA CYS A 397 -13.01 -13.15 12.96
C CYS A 397 -14.30 -13.93 13.13
N HIS A 398 -14.21 -15.15 13.65
CA HIS A 398 -15.35 -16.01 13.95
C HIS A 398 -15.68 -16.08 15.45
N ASP A 399 -15.13 -15.19 16.28
CA ASP A 399 -15.55 -15.09 17.68
C ASP A 399 -17.04 -14.75 17.75
N PRO A 400 -17.86 -15.54 18.48
CA PRO A 400 -19.31 -15.27 18.59
C PRO A 400 -19.64 -13.90 19.19
N MET A 401 -18.74 -13.32 19.97
CA MET A 401 -18.94 -12.01 20.61
C MET A 401 -18.65 -10.83 19.69
N HIS A 402 -17.81 -11.04 18.66
CA HIS A 402 -17.44 -10.02 17.67
C HIS A 402 -17.15 -10.66 16.30
N PRO A 403 -18.15 -11.28 15.66
CA PRO A 403 -17.98 -11.94 14.38
C PRO A 403 -17.83 -10.89 13.26
N ASN A 404 -16.74 -10.98 12.51
CA ASN A 404 -16.44 -10.03 11.42
C ASN A 404 -15.91 -10.77 10.18
N ASN A 405 -16.59 -10.60 9.04
CA ASN A 405 -15.98 -10.85 7.74
C ASN A 405 -14.95 -9.76 7.41
N ARG A 406 -14.22 -9.88 6.29
CA ARG A 406 -13.17 -8.89 5.95
C ARG A 406 -13.71 -7.49 5.70
N ALA A 407 -14.89 -7.36 5.10
CA ALA A 407 -15.49 -6.05 4.86
C ALA A 407 -15.83 -5.33 6.18
N ARG A 408 -16.47 -6.03 7.11
CA ARG A 408 -16.73 -5.48 8.46
C ARG A 408 -15.44 -5.15 9.21
N MET A 409 -14.42 -6.00 9.09
CA MET A 409 -13.13 -5.72 9.71
C MET A 409 -12.45 -4.47 9.10
N ALA A 410 -12.56 -4.27 7.77
CA ALA A 410 -12.10 -3.06 7.11
C ALA A 410 -12.87 -1.81 7.58
N GLU A 411 -14.19 -1.90 7.77
CA GLU A 411 -15.00 -0.81 8.35
C GLU A 411 -14.51 -0.41 9.75
N TRP A 412 -14.12 -1.39 10.59
CA TRP A 412 -13.55 -1.09 11.89
C TRP A 412 -12.17 -0.44 11.80
N GLN A 413 -11.34 -0.83 10.84
CA GLN A 413 -10.08 -0.13 10.57
C GLN A 413 -10.32 1.32 10.14
N ILE A 414 -11.32 1.56 9.30
CA ILE A 414 -11.73 2.91 8.89
C ILE A 414 -12.18 3.73 10.11
N LYS A 415 -13.02 3.18 11.01
CA LYS A 415 -13.44 3.86 12.25
C LYS A 415 -12.28 4.23 13.16
N VAL A 416 -11.25 3.37 13.27
CA VAL A 416 -10.02 3.70 14.00
C VAL A 416 -9.34 4.91 13.37
N GLY A 417 -9.22 4.94 12.05
CA GLY A 417 -8.64 6.07 11.33
C GLY A 417 -9.46 7.36 11.45
N GLU A 418 -10.80 7.26 11.47
CA GLU A 418 -11.69 8.40 11.71
C GLU A 418 -11.47 9.01 13.10
N LYS A 419 -11.38 8.19 14.16
CA LYS A 419 -11.02 8.64 15.51
C LYS A 419 -9.64 9.32 15.54
N ALA A 420 -8.66 8.72 14.87
CA ALA A 420 -7.31 9.27 14.76
C ALA A 420 -7.29 10.62 14.04
N ARG A 421 -8.00 10.76 12.92
CA ARG A 421 -8.13 12.03 12.20
C ARG A 421 -8.82 13.11 13.05
N ALA A 422 -9.88 12.76 13.75
CA ALA A 422 -10.57 13.68 14.65
C ALA A 422 -9.65 14.20 15.77
N ALA A 423 -8.73 13.36 16.24
CA ALA A 423 -7.83 13.68 17.34
C ALA A 423 -6.56 14.41 16.90
N PHE A 424 -5.95 14.01 15.76
CA PHE A 424 -4.62 14.43 15.35
C PHE A 424 -4.59 15.06 13.94
N GLY A 425 -5.72 15.23 13.29
CA GLY A 425 -5.83 15.84 11.96
C GLY A 425 -5.46 14.92 10.80
N GLY A 426 -4.89 13.73 11.03
CA GLY A 426 -4.51 12.81 9.98
C GLY A 426 -4.18 11.41 10.48
N PHE A 427 -4.17 10.45 9.52
CA PHE A 427 -3.84 9.05 9.75
C PHE A 427 -2.76 8.58 8.76
N SER A 428 -1.75 7.92 9.28
CA SER A 428 -0.62 7.38 8.53
C SER A 428 -0.45 5.90 8.78
N SER A 429 -0.06 5.13 7.75
CA SER A 429 0.27 3.71 7.91
C SER A 429 1.33 3.25 6.91
N GLU A 430 1.62 1.96 6.87
CA GLU A 430 2.62 1.33 6.01
C GLU A 430 1.97 0.61 4.83
N CYS A 431 2.66 0.61 3.69
CA CYS A 431 2.25 -0.03 2.43
C CYS A 431 0.95 0.51 1.80
N GLY A 432 0.58 -0.06 0.65
CA GLY A 432 -0.48 0.46 -0.19
C GLY A 432 -1.58 -0.56 -0.48
N ILE A 433 -2.26 -1.11 0.55
CA ILE A 433 -3.53 -1.79 0.34
C ILE A 433 -4.64 -0.75 0.55
N ASP A 434 -5.39 -0.45 -0.49
CA ASP A 434 -6.25 0.73 -0.56
C ASP A 434 -7.64 0.58 0.08
N HIS A 435 -7.90 -0.54 0.79
CA HIS A 435 -9.15 -0.69 1.53
C HIS A 435 -9.33 0.38 2.63
N VAL A 436 -8.24 0.95 3.12
CA VAL A 436 -8.23 2.07 4.07
C VAL A 436 -7.94 3.43 3.42
N ALA A 437 -7.91 3.53 2.08
CA ALA A 437 -7.73 4.81 1.38
C ALA A 437 -8.66 5.93 1.89
N PRO A 438 -9.92 5.66 2.29
CA PRO A 438 -10.79 6.71 2.83
C PRO A 438 -10.24 7.45 4.03
N ILE A 439 -9.39 6.81 4.84
CA ILE A 439 -8.80 7.41 6.04
C ILE A 439 -7.30 7.70 5.92
N LEU A 440 -6.64 7.20 4.88
CA LEU A 440 -5.20 7.29 4.76
C LEU A 440 -4.77 8.68 4.27
N ASP A 441 -3.92 9.35 5.03
CA ASP A 441 -3.35 10.65 4.68
C ASP A 441 -1.89 10.55 4.29
N ASN A 442 -1.16 9.56 4.84
CA ASN A 442 0.21 9.27 4.49
C ASN A 442 0.47 7.76 4.52
N ALA A 443 1.06 7.23 3.47
CA ALA A 443 1.39 5.83 3.31
C ALA A 443 2.89 5.65 3.07
N LEU A 444 3.55 4.87 3.91
CA LEU A 444 4.95 4.53 3.74
C LEU A 444 5.11 3.31 2.84
N TYR A 445 6.20 3.22 2.07
CA TYR A 445 6.61 2.01 1.31
C TYR A 445 5.62 1.54 0.23
N VAL A 446 5.05 2.45 -0.52
CA VAL A 446 3.93 2.04 -1.36
C VAL A 446 4.41 1.53 -2.70
N SER A 447 4.88 1.52 -3.59
CA SER A 447 4.69 0.89 -4.88
C SER A 447 5.80 0.81 -5.91
N CYS A 448 6.92 1.35 -5.81
CA CYS A 448 7.91 1.05 -6.86
C CYS A 448 8.86 -0.08 -6.48
N TYR A 449 8.51 -0.77 -5.45
CA TYR A 449 9.15 -2.01 -5.04
C TYR A 449 8.15 -3.13 -5.00
N PRO A 450 8.58 -4.33 -5.42
CA PRO A 450 7.91 -5.51 -4.95
C PRO A 450 7.96 -5.41 -3.44
N GLY A 451 6.83 -5.09 -2.84
CA GLY A 451 6.72 -5.14 -1.40
C GLY A 451 7.14 -6.51 -0.92
N TRP A 452 7.25 -6.68 0.36
CA TRP A 452 7.61 -7.94 1.05
C TRP A 452 6.89 -9.20 0.52
N HIS A 453 5.84 -9.01 -0.26
CA HIS A 453 4.94 -10.06 -0.73
C HIS A 453 5.02 -10.33 -2.22
N SER A 454 5.72 -9.50 -3.01
CA SER A 454 5.83 -9.73 -4.45
C SER A 454 7.12 -10.48 -4.76
N LYS A 455 6.98 -11.72 -5.16
CA LYS A 455 8.11 -12.50 -5.69
C LYS A 455 8.23 -12.19 -7.18
N LYS A 456 9.45 -11.85 -7.62
CA LYS A 456 9.79 -11.83 -9.03
C LYS A 456 9.51 -13.23 -9.61
N THR A 457 8.85 -13.26 -10.74
CA THR A 457 8.72 -14.46 -11.54
C THR A 457 9.40 -14.21 -12.89
N ASP A 458 9.71 -15.26 -13.59
CA ASP A 458 10.34 -15.22 -14.92
C ASP A 458 9.49 -14.58 -16.02
N ILE A 459 8.20 -14.30 -15.75
CA ILE A 459 7.30 -13.58 -16.67
C ILE A 459 7.10 -12.11 -16.34
N VAL A 460 7.65 -11.62 -15.22
CA VAL A 460 7.56 -10.21 -14.82
C VAL A 460 8.76 -9.44 -15.37
N ASP A 461 8.50 -8.44 -16.20
CA ASP A 461 9.53 -7.57 -16.77
C ASP A 461 9.82 -6.35 -15.90
N GLY A 462 8.81 -5.84 -15.17
CA GLY A 462 9.01 -4.66 -14.34
C GLY A 462 7.82 -4.28 -13.46
N TYR A 463 7.85 -3.03 -12.99
CA TYR A 463 6.84 -2.44 -12.11
C TYR A 463 6.46 -1.06 -12.60
N PHE A 464 5.16 -0.81 -12.78
CA PHE A 464 4.62 0.52 -12.97
C PHE A 464 4.33 1.17 -11.61
N PRO A 465 4.64 2.46 -11.42
CA PRO A 465 4.35 3.17 -10.18
C PRO A 465 2.87 3.55 -10.06
N ILE A 466 2.00 2.57 -10.27
CA ILE A 466 0.56 2.78 -10.43
C ILE A 466 -0.10 3.41 -9.18
N TRP A 467 0.38 3.10 -7.97
CA TRP A 467 -0.09 3.75 -6.75
C TRP A 467 0.05 5.27 -6.84
N HIS A 468 1.20 5.76 -7.32
CA HIS A 468 1.44 7.20 -7.40
C HIS A 468 0.55 7.87 -8.43
N VAL A 469 0.28 7.22 -9.56
CA VAL A 469 -0.68 7.73 -10.54
C VAL A 469 -2.08 7.83 -9.93
N VAL A 470 -2.48 6.84 -9.15
CA VAL A 470 -3.80 6.83 -8.51
C VAL A 470 -3.91 7.85 -7.38
N TYR A 471 -2.92 7.90 -6.48
CA TYR A 471 -3.09 8.57 -5.19
C TYR A 471 -2.24 9.82 -4.97
N SER A 472 -1.34 10.24 -5.89
CA SER A 472 -0.70 11.57 -5.79
C SER A 472 -1.75 12.67 -5.77
N GLY A 473 -1.55 13.69 -4.93
CA GLY A 473 -2.54 14.75 -4.71
C GLY A 473 -3.72 14.34 -3.82
N ILE A 474 -3.74 13.08 -3.35
CA ILE A 474 -4.76 12.53 -2.45
C ILE A 474 -4.11 12.00 -1.17
N ILE A 475 -3.17 11.07 -1.28
CA ILE A 475 -2.47 10.46 -0.16
C ILE A 475 -0.98 10.75 -0.34
N MET A 476 -0.36 11.39 0.64
CA MET A 476 1.09 11.51 0.68
C MET A 476 1.71 10.12 0.77
N SER A 477 2.80 9.87 0.08
CA SER A 477 3.43 8.55 0.13
C SER A 477 4.93 8.59 -0.07
N ASN A 478 5.59 7.55 0.43
CA ASN A 478 6.99 7.29 0.18
C ASN A 478 7.11 5.99 -0.63
N PRO A 479 7.84 5.99 -1.76
CA PRO A 479 7.89 4.81 -2.63
C PRO A 479 8.73 3.66 -2.07
N PHE A 480 9.66 3.90 -1.12
CA PHE A 480 10.61 2.90 -0.68
C PHE A 480 10.39 2.40 0.73
N TYR A 481 10.80 1.16 0.98
CA TYR A 481 11.00 0.63 2.31
C TYR A 481 12.29 1.23 2.92
N ALA A 482 12.24 1.56 4.20
CA ALA A 482 13.35 2.13 4.95
C ALA A 482 13.85 3.49 4.39
N THR A 483 15.06 3.85 4.71
CA THR A 483 15.64 5.14 4.34
C THR A 483 16.18 5.16 2.91
N ILE A 484 16.23 6.33 2.31
CA ILE A 484 16.79 6.55 0.97
C ILE A 484 18.27 6.94 1.01
N ASP A 485 18.84 7.22 2.18
CA ASP A 485 20.25 7.58 2.32
C ASP A 485 21.17 6.35 2.36
N ALA A 486 22.47 6.59 2.21
CA ALA A 486 23.49 5.55 2.25
C ALA A 486 23.75 5.01 3.67
N SER A 487 23.29 5.71 4.69
CA SER A 487 23.49 5.34 6.10
C SER A 487 22.43 4.38 6.61
N CYS A 488 21.56 3.86 5.73
CA CYS A 488 20.59 2.86 6.12
C CYS A 488 21.30 1.73 6.89
N PRO A 489 21.02 1.55 8.17
CA PRO A 489 21.67 0.50 8.94
C PRO A 489 21.38 -0.84 8.28
N ARG A 490 22.41 -1.62 8.05
CA ARG A 490 22.23 -3.03 7.71
C ARG A 490 21.46 -3.67 8.85
N ASP A 491 20.40 -4.38 8.54
CA ASP A 491 19.75 -5.21 9.55
C ASP A 491 20.82 -6.12 10.12
N SER A 492 21.17 -5.89 11.38
CA SER A 492 22.32 -6.49 12.06
C SER A 492 22.27 -8.02 12.17
N GLY A 493 21.32 -8.67 11.53
CA GLY A 493 21.17 -10.13 11.55
C GLY A 493 21.33 -10.82 10.21
N SER A 494 21.26 -10.15 9.07
CA SER A 494 21.23 -10.85 7.77
C SER A 494 22.39 -10.55 6.83
N GLY A 495 23.23 -9.57 7.10
CA GLY A 495 24.30 -9.14 6.20
C GLY A 495 23.81 -8.61 4.84
N LYS A 496 22.51 -8.47 4.67
CA LYS A 496 21.85 -7.96 3.45
C LYS A 496 21.30 -6.58 3.73
N THR A 497 21.58 -5.65 2.85
CA THR A 497 20.96 -4.33 2.87
C THR A 497 19.46 -4.51 2.64
N ASP A 498 18.60 -4.09 3.57
CA ASP A 498 17.13 -4.17 3.45
C ASP A 498 16.57 -3.38 2.26
N ALA A 499 17.38 -2.54 1.64
CA ALA A 499 17.01 -1.77 0.46
C ALA A 499 16.56 -2.64 -0.74
N VAL A 500 16.81 -3.94 -0.72
CA VAL A 500 16.73 -4.79 -1.92
C VAL A 500 16.22 -6.20 -1.63
N ARG A 501 15.27 -6.35 -0.72
CA ARG A 501 14.57 -7.64 -0.62
C ARG A 501 13.62 -7.80 -1.80
N GLY A 502 14.09 -8.37 -2.90
CA GLY A 502 13.15 -9.07 -3.75
C GLY A 502 13.25 -9.02 -5.25
N SER A 503 14.04 -8.20 -5.91
CA SER A 503 14.19 -8.37 -7.35
C SER A 503 15.53 -7.88 -7.86
N GLU A 504 16.28 -8.75 -8.49
CA GLU A 504 17.51 -8.40 -9.19
C GLU A 504 17.26 -7.45 -10.38
N ALA A 505 16.06 -7.44 -10.96
CA ALA A 505 15.75 -6.65 -12.15
C ALA A 505 15.29 -5.22 -11.87
N VAL A 506 14.67 -4.94 -10.73
CA VAL A 506 14.24 -3.57 -10.35
C VAL A 506 15.36 -2.81 -9.66
N THR A 507 16.43 -3.48 -9.27
CA THR A 507 17.46 -2.93 -8.39
C THR A 507 18.63 -2.31 -9.12
N THR A 508 18.84 -2.63 -10.37
CA THR A 508 20.04 -2.16 -11.08
C THR A 508 20.11 -0.65 -11.24
N TYR A 509 18.98 0.06 -11.35
CA TYR A 509 18.96 1.51 -11.43
C TYR A 509 18.62 2.24 -10.12
N LEU A 510 18.25 1.49 -9.07
CA LEU A 510 17.96 2.05 -7.73
C LEU A 510 18.99 1.63 -6.67
N ASP A 511 20.16 1.21 -7.09
CA ASP A 511 21.22 0.68 -6.23
C ASP A 511 21.98 1.78 -5.47
N THR A 512 21.91 3.03 -5.93
CA THR A 512 22.58 4.16 -5.28
C THR A 512 21.60 5.11 -4.57
N PRO A 513 22.06 5.85 -3.56
CA PRO A 513 21.25 6.86 -2.87
C PRO A 513 20.74 7.95 -3.82
N GLU A 514 21.55 8.35 -4.81
CA GLU A 514 21.19 9.35 -5.81
C GLU A 514 20.00 8.88 -6.66
N ARG A 515 20.05 7.66 -7.15
CA ARG A 515 18.96 7.06 -7.94
C ARG A 515 17.68 6.91 -7.12
N ARG A 516 17.79 6.47 -5.85
CA ARG A 516 16.64 6.40 -4.95
C ARG A 516 16.03 7.77 -4.66
N THR A 517 16.87 8.78 -4.46
CA THR A 517 16.44 10.17 -4.30
C THR A 517 15.64 10.66 -5.51
N LEU A 518 16.14 10.39 -6.72
CA LEU A 518 15.44 10.75 -7.95
C LEU A 518 14.09 10.07 -8.09
N LYS A 519 13.98 8.79 -7.69
CA LYS A 519 12.69 8.08 -7.74
C LYS A 519 11.65 8.70 -6.80
N VAL A 520 12.07 9.21 -5.64
CA VAL A 520 11.17 9.97 -4.76
C VAL A 520 10.68 11.25 -5.45
N PHE A 521 11.54 11.95 -6.16
CA PHE A 521 11.17 13.19 -6.88
C PHE A 521 10.31 12.90 -8.10
N GLU A 522 10.67 11.89 -8.89
CA GLU A 522 9.89 11.44 -10.05
C GLU A 522 8.42 11.14 -9.66
N LEU A 523 8.22 10.50 -8.52
CA LEU A 523 6.91 10.01 -8.09
C LEU A 523 6.20 10.93 -7.09
N ASN A 524 6.70 12.16 -6.90
CA ASN A 524 6.14 13.09 -5.92
C ASN A 524 6.09 12.50 -4.50
N GLY A 525 7.11 11.72 -4.15
CA GLY A 525 7.18 11.09 -2.85
C GLY A 525 7.47 12.08 -1.73
N ARG A 526 6.90 11.84 -0.54
CA ARG A 526 7.29 12.53 0.68
C ARG A 526 8.58 11.93 1.21
N PRO A 527 9.68 12.69 1.41
CA PRO A 527 10.92 12.15 1.94
C PRO A 527 10.72 11.54 3.33
N MET A 528 11.23 10.32 3.49
CA MET A 528 11.22 9.61 4.76
C MET A 528 12.60 9.03 5.05
N PHE A 529 13.02 9.14 6.30
CA PHE A 529 14.24 8.52 6.80
C PHE A 529 13.90 7.62 7.99
N TYR A 530 14.43 6.40 7.96
CA TYR A 530 14.09 5.38 8.92
C TYR A 530 15.31 4.57 9.33
N TYR A 531 15.49 4.37 10.62
CA TYR A 531 16.61 3.65 11.22
C TYR A 531 18.00 4.24 10.88
N THR A 532 18.09 5.51 10.57
CA THR A 532 19.40 6.15 10.50
C THR A 532 19.94 6.34 11.90
N ASP A 533 21.27 6.22 12.04
CA ASP A 533 21.95 6.50 13.30
C ASP A 533 22.06 8.00 13.60
N TYR A 534 21.64 8.84 12.64
CA TYR A 534 21.68 10.30 12.72
C TYR A 534 23.05 10.91 13.05
N LYS A 535 24.14 10.17 12.85
CA LYS A 535 25.50 10.71 13.03
C LYS A 535 25.83 11.73 11.97
N ASP A 536 25.52 11.42 10.72
CA ASP A 536 25.64 12.33 9.58
C ASP A 536 24.25 12.76 9.08
N LEU A 537 23.93 14.04 9.23
CA LEU A 537 22.68 14.63 8.79
C LEU A 537 22.76 15.25 7.38
N ALA A 538 23.95 15.29 6.76
CA ALA A 538 24.13 15.90 5.47
C ALA A 538 23.27 15.27 4.34
N PRO A 539 23.11 13.94 4.27
CA PRO A 539 22.19 13.33 3.29
C PRO A 539 20.75 13.75 3.48
N ILE A 540 20.28 13.85 4.73
CA ILE A 540 18.92 14.31 5.06
C ILE A 540 18.74 15.75 4.63
N LYS A 541 19.73 16.61 4.94
CA LYS A 541 19.70 18.03 4.55
C LYS A 541 19.68 18.21 3.05
N ARG A 542 20.54 17.51 2.31
CA ARG A 542 20.54 17.57 0.83
C ARG A 542 19.17 17.16 0.24
N MET A 543 18.57 16.11 0.77
CA MET A 543 17.25 15.68 0.32
C MET A 543 16.17 16.70 0.67
N TYR A 544 16.20 17.24 1.90
CA TYR A 544 15.29 18.27 2.36
C TYR A 544 15.32 19.50 1.44
N ASP A 545 16.53 20.03 1.15
CA ASP A 545 16.69 21.23 0.32
C ASP A 545 16.20 21.01 -1.13
N ARG A 546 16.56 19.90 -1.72
CA ARG A 546 16.10 19.56 -3.07
C ARG A 546 14.58 19.40 -3.14
N TRP A 547 14.00 18.78 -2.13
CA TRP A 547 12.56 18.56 -2.07
C TRP A 547 11.75 19.86 -1.89
N GLN A 548 12.34 20.91 -1.29
CA GLN A 548 11.66 22.22 -1.15
C GLN A 548 11.15 22.77 -2.48
N THR A 549 11.83 22.46 -3.60
CA THR A 549 11.42 22.90 -4.93
C THR A 549 10.23 22.13 -5.49
N LEU A 550 9.95 20.94 -4.97
CA LEU A 550 8.95 20.01 -5.49
C LEU A 550 7.77 19.79 -4.54
N LYS A 551 7.90 20.13 -3.24
CA LYS A 551 6.89 19.80 -2.22
C LYS A 551 5.48 20.31 -2.51
N HIS A 552 5.34 21.39 -3.28
CA HIS A 552 4.03 21.91 -3.69
C HIS A 552 3.26 20.93 -4.59
N LEU A 553 3.98 20.03 -5.29
CA LEU A 553 3.38 18.99 -6.12
C LEU A 553 2.65 17.91 -5.27
N GLN A 554 2.87 17.89 -3.95
CA GLN A 554 2.08 17.01 -3.05
C GLN A 554 0.56 17.25 -3.15
N PHE A 555 0.15 18.43 -3.64
CA PHE A 555 -1.25 18.80 -3.83
C PHE A 555 -1.79 18.52 -5.23
N GLU A 556 -0.92 18.05 -6.15
CA GLU A 556 -1.24 17.83 -7.55
C GLU A 556 -1.35 16.34 -7.88
N TYR A 557 -2.29 16.01 -8.76
CA TYR A 557 -2.38 14.66 -9.30
C TYR A 557 -1.20 14.38 -10.23
N LEU A 558 -0.65 13.19 -10.17
CA LEU A 558 0.26 12.68 -11.19
C LEU A 558 -0.58 12.21 -12.38
N GLU A 559 -0.53 12.95 -13.48
CA GLU A 559 -1.34 12.68 -14.67
C GLU A 559 -0.67 11.69 -15.63
N ASP A 560 0.65 11.75 -15.73
CA ASP A 560 1.42 10.84 -16.56
C ASP A 560 2.81 10.59 -15.95
N ASN A 561 3.31 9.39 -16.11
CA ASN A 561 4.69 9.03 -15.82
C ASN A 561 5.17 8.11 -16.95
N ALA A 562 6.28 8.43 -17.57
CA ALA A 562 6.80 7.66 -18.68
C ALA A 562 8.32 7.76 -18.78
N GLU A 563 8.95 6.69 -19.23
CA GLU A 563 10.33 6.72 -19.69
C GLU A 563 10.36 7.36 -21.10
N ILE A 564 10.96 8.54 -21.21
CA ILE A 564 11.01 9.33 -22.46
C ILE A 564 12.30 9.13 -23.25
N ALA A 565 13.31 8.58 -22.62
CA ALA A 565 14.54 8.07 -23.20
C ALA A 565 15.13 7.03 -22.24
N PRO A 566 16.06 6.16 -22.66
CA PRO A 566 16.65 5.19 -21.75
C PRO A 566 17.17 5.84 -20.46
N ASP A 567 16.68 5.38 -19.30
CA ASP A 567 17.00 5.92 -17.97
C ASP A 567 16.64 7.43 -17.78
N VAL A 568 15.65 7.94 -18.52
CA VAL A 568 15.12 9.30 -18.31
C VAL A 568 13.60 9.22 -18.19
N PHE A 569 13.08 9.64 -17.06
CA PHE A 569 11.65 9.58 -16.74
C PHE A 569 11.04 10.97 -16.64
N ARG A 570 9.85 11.12 -17.20
CA ARG A 570 9.05 12.35 -17.10
C ARG A 570 7.78 12.08 -16.35
N SER A 571 7.47 12.92 -15.38
CA SER A 571 6.20 12.95 -14.65
C SER A 571 5.47 14.26 -14.94
N ILE A 572 4.20 14.18 -15.33
CA ILE A 572 3.33 15.34 -15.62
C ILE A 572 2.29 15.46 -14.52
N TYR A 573 2.11 16.66 -14.00
CA TYR A 573 1.19 16.97 -12.92
C TYR A 573 -0.02 17.76 -13.38
N SER A 574 -1.12 17.69 -12.61
CA SER A 574 -2.41 18.34 -12.95
C SER A 574 -2.34 19.86 -13.09
N ASN A 575 -1.33 20.52 -12.54
CA ASN A 575 -1.06 21.95 -12.75
C ASN A 575 -0.25 22.26 -14.01
N GLY A 576 0.04 21.26 -14.85
CA GLY A 576 0.83 21.40 -16.08
C GLY A 576 2.34 21.42 -15.86
N GLN A 577 2.83 21.29 -14.64
CA GLN A 577 4.27 21.15 -14.37
C GLN A 577 4.75 19.74 -14.71
N GLU A 578 6.03 19.66 -15.10
CA GLU A 578 6.70 18.40 -15.41
C GLU A 578 7.98 18.26 -14.61
N VAL A 579 8.20 17.09 -14.03
CA VAL A 579 9.48 16.71 -13.44
C VAL A 579 10.16 15.71 -14.38
N VAL A 580 11.35 16.05 -14.83
CA VAL A 580 12.18 15.16 -15.67
C VAL A 580 13.36 14.71 -14.82
N CYS A 581 13.44 13.41 -14.56
CA CYS A 581 14.52 12.78 -13.80
C CYS A 581 15.49 12.06 -14.74
N ASN A 582 16.75 12.46 -14.70
CA ASN A 582 17.84 11.88 -15.48
C ASN A 582 18.67 10.93 -14.60
N TYR A 583 18.52 9.63 -14.80
CA TYR A 583 19.26 8.58 -14.08
C TYR A 583 20.59 8.22 -14.74
N ARG A 584 20.94 8.89 -15.83
CA ARG A 584 22.16 8.64 -16.61
C ARG A 584 23.35 9.33 -15.98
N ASP A 585 24.53 8.92 -16.37
CA ASP A 585 25.82 9.55 -16.07
C ASP A 585 26.18 10.69 -17.03
N THR A 586 25.31 10.99 -18.02
CA THR A 586 25.45 12.06 -19.01
C THR A 586 24.26 13.02 -18.94
N PRO A 587 24.47 14.32 -19.26
CA PRO A 587 23.35 15.27 -19.35
C PRO A 587 22.30 14.83 -20.37
N PHE A 588 21.04 15.19 -20.10
CA PHE A 588 19.92 15.00 -21.02
C PHE A 588 19.28 16.35 -21.35
N GLU A 589 19.22 16.70 -22.64
CA GLU A 589 18.54 17.91 -23.06
C GLU A 589 17.03 17.68 -23.13
N TYR A 590 16.26 18.53 -22.46
CA TYR A 590 14.82 18.55 -22.51
C TYR A 590 14.31 19.98 -22.66
N ARG A 591 13.57 20.27 -23.76
CA ARG A 591 13.03 21.60 -24.07
C ARG A 591 14.08 22.71 -24.01
N GLY A 592 15.28 22.48 -24.61
CA GLY A 592 16.38 23.44 -24.68
C GLY A 592 17.11 23.68 -23.36
N ARG A 593 16.93 22.82 -22.36
CA ARG A 593 17.60 22.92 -21.05
C ARG A 593 18.19 21.56 -20.66
N ASN A 594 19.43 21.56 -20.20
CA ASN A 594 20.07 20.35 -19.71
C ASN A 594 19.55 19.96 -18.35
N VAL A 595 19.23 18.67 -18.20
CA VAL A 595 19.05 18.00 -16.92
C VAL A 595 20.32 17.21 -16.63
N GLU A 596 21.06 17.66 -15.61
CA GLU A 596 22.36 17.11 -15.26
C GLU A 596 22.32 15.62 -14.88
N PRO A 597 23.45 14.91 -14.91
CA PRO A 597 23.53 13.52 -14.46
C PRO A 597 23.00 13.35 -13.04
N PHE A 598 22.27 12.27 -12.81
CA PHE A 598 21.65 11.94 -11.50
C PHE A 598 20.91 13.12 -10.86
N SER A 599 20.20 13.88 -11.70
CA SER A 599 19.49 15.09 -11.29
C SER A 599 18.09 15.14 -11.89
N TYR A 600 17.37 16.21 -11.57
CA TYR A 600 16.03 16.47 -12.10
C TYR A 600 15.90 17.91 -12.59
N GLY A 601 14.98 18.11 -13.50
CA GLY A 601 14.51 19.42 -13.93
C GLY A 601 13.02 19.58 -13.67
N LEU A 602 12.63 20.76 -13.18
CA LEU A 602 11.23 21.18 -13.10
C LEU A 602 10.93 22.11 -14.28
N PHE A 603 9.88 21.78 -15.05
CA PHE A 603 9.46 22.47 -16.26
C PHE A 603 7.99 22.89 -16.17
N GLY A 604 7.59 23.87 -17.00
CA GLY A 604 6.25 24.45 -16.94
C GLY A 604 6.13 25.58 -15.93
N ALA A 605 5.06 26.40 -16.06
CA ALA A 605 4.77 27.49 -15.14
C ALA A 605 4.14 26.93 -13.84
N ARG A 606 4.39 27.66 -12.73
CA ARG A 606 3.66 27.44 -11.48
C ARG A 606 2.22 27.84 -11.61
#